data_1227c8309c38b6d9d7b1f67ad51d8a2c
#
_entry.id   1227c8309c38b6d9d7b1f67ad51d8a2c
#
_cell.length_a   1.000
_cell.length_b   1.000
_cell.length_c   1.000
_cell.angle_alpha   90.00
_cell.angle_beta   90.00
_cell.angle_gamma   90.00
#
_symmetry.space_group_name_H-M   'P 1'
#
loop_
_entity.id
_entity.type
_entity.pdbx_description
1 polymer ?
#
loop_
_entity_poly.entity_id
_entity_poly.type
_entity_poly.pdbx_seq_one_letter_code
_entity_poly.pdbx_strand_id
1 'polypeptide(L)'
;MDNQTSFLNQLANVNFDYFSPIPYEKTENTDDLISVTGSSNEDATIQYQIEVPENSQVYLSFTNLHFSNDKQKKVDILVNGEKKIFTTDNVFSFFNLGYTKEKKTFNIHVSFPENSQVSFESPTFYRLDTKTFTEAIQKIKEQPVTVSTSKNKVFTRYDVKQDTSIFFTIPYDKGWSAYQDGKKIKINQAQTGFMKVDVPKGKGTITLSFIPNGFVIGAICSFTSLLLFGIYNYKRKLYKV
;
A
#
# COMPACT_ATOMS: atom_id res chain seq x y z
N MET A 1 -5.05 -10.45 3.74
CA MET A 1 -4.34 -10.32 5.05
C MET A 1 -3.07 -11.14 5.08
N ASP A 2 -3.07 -12.38 4.57
CA ASP A 2 -1.92 -13.30 4.64
C ASP A 2 -0.64 -12.77 3.99
N ASN A 3 -0.76 -12.12 2.84
CA ASN A 3 0.39 -11.51 2.16
C ASN A 3 1.06 -10.40 2.98
N GLN A 4 0.27 -9.61 3.72
CA GLN A 4 0.79 -8.54 4.59
C GLN A 4 1.47 -9.13 5.81
N THR A 5 0.86 -10.14 6.43
CA THR A 5 1.45 -10.90 7.55
C THR A 5 2.77 -11.54 7.15
N SER A 6 2.79 -12.27 6.04
CA SER A 6 4.00 -12.91 5.52
C SER A 6 5.12 -11.91 5.23
N PHE A 7 4.79 -10.80 4.59
CA PHE A 7 5.77 -9.75 4.28
C PHE A 7 6.38 -9.13 5.55
N LEU A 8 5.55 -8.77 6.52
CA LEU A 8 6.02 -8.18 7.77
C LEU A 8 6.88 -9.15 8.57
N ASN A 9 6.48 -10.42 8.62
CA ASN A 9 7.23 -11.49 9.27
C ASN A 9 8.61 -11.69 8.65
N GLN A 10 8.70 -11.66 7.33
CA GLN A 10 10.00 -11.74 6.63
C GLN A 10 10.89 -10.54 6.97
N LEU A 11 10.35 -9.32 6.98
CA LEU A 11 11.12 -8.12 7.31
C LEU A 11 11.60 -8.09 8.77
N ALA A 12 10.76 -8.52 9.71
CA ALA A 12 11.04 -8.51 11.13
C ALA A 12 11.79 -9.76 11.61
N ASN A 13 11.90 -10.78 10.76
CA ASN A 13 12.40 -12.11 11.11
C ASN A 13 11.65 -12.71 12.31
N VAL A 14 10.33 -12.73 12.22
CA VAL A 14 9.39 -13.27 13.22
C VAL A 14 8.34 -14.15 12.56
N ASN A 15 7.53 -14.81 13.38
CA ASN A 15 6.36 -15.56 12.94
C ASN A 15 5.17 -15.18 13.83
N PHE A 16 4.52 -14.08 13.50
CA PHE A 16 3.37 -13.53 14.23
C PHE A 16 2.12 -13.54 13.37
N ASP A 17 0.97 -13.65 14.01
CA ASP A 17 -0.34 -13.43 13.40
C ASP A 17 -0.82 -12.03 13.82
N TYR A 18 -0.81 -11.10 12.88
CA TYR A 18 -1.23 -9.72 13.15
C TYR A 18 -2.72 -9.53 12.96
N PHE A 19 -3.30 -10.21 11.96
CA PHE A 19 -4.70 -10.08 11.59
C PHE A 19 -5.48 -11.33 11.96
N SER A 20 -6.63 -11.14 12.58
CA SER A 20 -7.57 -12.22 12.86
C SER A 20 -9.00 -11.76 12.60
N PRO A 21 -9.89 -12.66 12.14
CA PRO A 21 -11.30 -12.34 12.04
C PRO A 21 -11.90 -12.15 13.44
N ILE A 22 -12.88 -11.23 13.53
CA ILE A 22 -13.71 -11.05 14.72
C ILE A 22 -15.05 -11.75 14.45
N PRO A 23 -15.45 -12.73 15.26
CA PRO A 23 -16.75 -13.36 15.11
C PRO A 23 -17.87 -12.37 15.43
N TYR A 24 -19.00 -12.51 14.77
CA TYR A 24 -20.23 -11.81 15.07
C TYR A 24 -21.44 -12.73 14.84
N GLU A 25 -22.54 -12.45 15.52
CA GLU A 25 -23.78 -13.19 15.32
C GLU A 25 -24.38 -12.77 13.96
N LYS A 26 -24.57 -13.74 13.08
CA LYS A 26 -25.28 -13.52 11.83
C LYS A 26 -26.78 -13.55 12.12
N THR A 27 -27.53 -12.56 11.66
CA THR A 27 -28.99 -12.62 11.65
C THR A 27 -29.45 -13.80 10.79
N GLU A 28 -30.45 -14.54 11.25
CA GLU A 28 -30.99 -15.76 10.62
C GLU A 28 -31.56 -15.47 9.22
N ASN A 29 -30.75 -15.40 8.21
CA ASN A 29 -31.11 -15.66 6.81
C ASN A 29 -29.80 -15.76 6.04
N THR A 30 -29.25 -16.95 6.08
CA THR A 30 -27.98 -17.26 5.44
C THR A 30 -28.15 -17.63 3.97
N ASP A 31 -28.63 -16.75 3.16
CA ASP A 31 -28.17 -16.69 1.79
C ASP A 31 -26.79 -16.01 1.84
N ASP A 32 -25.80 -16.57 1.16
CA ASP A 32 -24.45 -16.00 1.12
C ASP A 32 -24.44 -14.57 0.55
N LEU A 33 -25.52 -14.15 -0.08
CA LEU A 33 -25.73 -12.84 -0.68
C LEU A 33 -26.77 -12.03 0.11
N ILE A 34 -26.32 -10.94 0.73
CA ILE A 34 -27.17 -9.98 1.42
C ILE A 34 -27.55 -8.88 0.42
N SER A 35 -28.84 -8.58 0.32
CA SER A 35 -29.33 -7.46 -0.49
C SER A 35 -30.09 -6.46 0.37
N VAL A 36 -29.73 -5.19 0.26
CA VAL A 36 -30.39 -4.09 0.96
C VAL A 36 -30.87 -3.04 -0.04
N THR A 37 -32.06 -2.52 0.19
CA THR A 37 -32.68 -1.54 -0.70
C THR A 37 -33.15 -0.34 0.11
N GLY A 38 -32.69 0.85 -0.28
CA GLY A 38 -33.21 2.12 0.24
C GLY A 38 -34.46 2.57 -0.47
N SER A 39 -35.35 3.25 0.24
CA SER A 39 -36.52 3.90 -0.35
C SER A 39 -36.20 5.32 -0.83
N SER A 40 -37.18 6.01 -1.39
CA SER A 40 -37.03 7.39 -1.89
C SER A 40 -36.75 8.43 -0.79
N ASN A 41 -36.93 8.06 0.48
CA ASN A 41 -36.74 8.97 1.63
C ASN A 41 -35.94 8.33 2.76
N GLU A 42 -35.42 7.12 2.57
CA GLU A 42 -34.68 6.40 3.62
C GLU A 42 -33.50 5.67 3.04
N ASP A 43 -32.36 5.80 3.72
CA ASP A 43 -31.14 5.04 3.45
C ASP A 43 -31.38 3.54 3.67
N ALA A 44 -30.76 2.71 2.86
CA ALA A 44 -30.66 1.29 3.15
C ALA A 44 -29.65 1.08 4.31
N THR A 45 -30.10 0.47 5.41
CA THR A 45 -29.25 0.30 6.60
C THR A 45 -29.11 -1.16 7.02
N ILE A 46 -27.95 -1.48 7.59
CA ILE A 46 -27.69 -2.77 8.24
C ILE A 46 -26.87 -2.54 9.50
N GLN A 47 -27.09 -3.36 10.52
CA GLN A 47 -26.47 -3.22 11.82
C GLN A 47 -25.68 -4.47 12.20
N TYR A 48 -24.56 -4.25 12.84
CA TYR A 48 -23.71 -5.30 13.38
C TYR A 48 -23.28 -4.95 14.80
N GLN A 49 -23.08 -5.96 15.63
CA GLN A 49 -22.46 -5.86 16.94
C GLN A 49 -21.30 -6.85 17.02
N ILE A 50 -20.14 -6.36 17.42
CA ILE A 50 -18.94 -7.17 17.56
C ILE A 50 -18.23 -6.90 18.88
N GLU A 51 -17.67 -7.94 19.48
CA GLU A 51 -16.81 -7.81 20.66
C GLU A 51 -15.36 -7.66 20.21
N VAL A 52 -14.79 -6.48 20.42
CA VAL A 52 -13.44 -6.14 19.99
C VAL A 52 -12.46 -6.33 21.14
N PRO A 53 -11.44 -7.19 21.01
CA PRO A 53 -10.36 -7.33 21.97
C PRO A 53 -9.57 -6.02 22.19
N GLU A 54 -8.86 -5.94 23.30
CA GLU A 54 -7.95 -4.82 23.56
C GLU A 54 -6.85 -4.68 22.49
N ASN A 55 -6.28 -3.49 22.38
CA ASN A 55 -5.18 -3.17 21.46
C ASN A 55 -5.46 -3.54 20.00
N SER A 56 -6.68 -3.31 19.55
CA SER A 56 -7.16 -3.72 18.22
C SER A 56 -7.49 -2.52 17.33
N GLN A 57 -6.91 -2.49 16.16
CA GLN A 57 -7.42 -1.69 15.04
C GLN A 57 -8.40 -2.56 14.25
N VAL A 58 -9.61 -2.06 14.05
CA VAL A 58 -10.73 -2.84 13.47
C VAL A 58 -11.00 -2.41 12.05
N TYR A 59 -11.26 -3.40 11.21
CA TYR A 59 -11.64 -3.21 9.81
C TYR A 59 -12.88 -4.02 9.46
N LEU A 60 -13.69 -3.47 8.56
CA LEU A 60 -14.82 -4.14 7.94
C LEU A 60 -14.49 -4.39 6.47
N SER A 61 -14.70 -5.61 6.00
CA SER A 61 -14.57 -5.98 4.59
C SER A 61 -15.89 -6.52 4.06
N PHE A 62 -16.38 -5.92 2.98
CA PHE A 62 -17.44 -6.50 2.18
C PHE A 62 -16.84 -7.25 1.01
N THR A 63 -17.30 -8.46 0.77
CA THR A 63 -16.95 -9.23 -0.42
C THR A 63 -18.07 -9.04 -1.45
N ASN A 64 -17.69 -8.85 -2.71
CA ASN A 64 -18.61 -8.66 -3.83
C ASN A 64 -19.63 -7.53 -3.62
N LEU A 65 -19.19 -6.41 -3.04
CA LEU A 65 -20.01 -5.23 -2.86
C LEU A 65 -20.38 -4.63 -4.23
N HIS A 66 -21.67 -4.69 -4.55
CA HIS A 66 -22.20 -4.22 -5.82
C HIS A 66 -23.35 -3.21 -5.60
N PHE A 67 -23.28 -2.09 -6.30
CA PHE A 67 -24.34 -1.08 -6.37
C PHE A 67 -25.02 -1.20 -7.73
N SER A 68 -26.35 -1.39 -7.74
CA SER A 68 -27.12 -1.43 -8.98
C SER A 68 -27.24 -0.07 -9.67
N ASN A 69 -26.97 1.01 -8.94
CA ASN A 69 -26.96 2.37 -9.45
C ASN A 69 -25.55 2.99 -9.32
N ASP A 70 -24.88 3.24 -10.45
CA ASP A 70 -23.49 3.73 -10.51
C ASP A 70 -23.28 5.18 -10.04
N LYS A 71 -24.34 5.92 -9.74
CA LYS A 71 -24.23 7.37 -9.47
C LYS A 71 -23.75 7.72 -8.06
N GLN A 72 -23.90 6.84 -7.08
CA GLN A 72 -23.52 7.12 -5.70
C GLN A 72 -22.95 5.88 -5.03
N LYS A 73 -21.64 5.71 -5.12
CA LYS A 73 -20.89 4.65 -4.44
C LYS A 73 -20.38 5.15 -3.10
N LYS A 74 -21.28 5.39 -2.16
CA LYS A 74 -20.99 5.92 -0.85
C LYS A 74 -21.47 4.96 0.23
N VAL A 75 -20.68 4.80 1.27
CA VAL A 75 -21.03 4.03 2.46
C VAL A 75 -20.79 4.92 3.68
N ASP A 76 -21.84 5.17 4.44
CA ASP A 76 -21.74 5.85 5.74
C ASP A 76 -21.73 4.80 6.83
N ILE A 77 -20.74 4.85 7.70
CA ILE A 77 -20.59 3.90 8.82
C ILE A 77 -20.55 4.68 10.13
N LEU A 78 -21.46 4.35 11.05
CA LEU A 78 -21.38 4.83 12.42
C LEU A 78 -20.82 3.71 13.30
N VAL A 79 -19.81 4.03 14.08
CA VAL A 79 -19.26 3.14 15.09
C VAL A 79 -19.45 3.78 16.44
N ASN A 80 -20.31 3.20 17.30
CA ASN A 80 -20.68 3.75 18.60
C ASN A 80 -21.10 5.24 18.54
N GLY A 81 -21.81 5.63 17.46
CA GLY A 81 -22.28 7.00 17.23
C GLY A 81 -21.27 7.92 16.52
N GLU A 82 -20.02 7.53 16.34
CA GLU A 82 -19.05 8.28 15.53
C GLU A 82 -19.22 7.96 14.04
N LYS A 83 -19.50 8.99 13.26
CA LYS A 83 -19.73 8.84 11.81
C LYS A 83 -18.41 8.83 11.02
N LYS A 84 -18.28 7.86 10.14
CA LYS A 84 -17.22 7.73 9.14
C LYS A 84 -17.85 7.62 7.75
N ILE A 85 -17.34 8.39 6.80
CA ILE A 85 -17.85 8.42 5.43
C ILE A 85 -16.79 7.84 4.51
N PHE A 86 -17.20 6.87 3.72
CA PHE A 86 -16.32 6.23 2.75
C PHE A 86 -16.93 6.35 1.34
N THR A 87 -16.07 6.58 0.35
CA THR A 87 -16.41 6.36 -1.06
C THR A 87 -15.85 5.02 -1.47
N THR A 88 -16.61 4.25 -2.23
CA THR A 88 -16.16 2.97 -2.78
C THR A 88 -16.26 3.00 -4.31
N ASP A 89 -15.32 2.35 -4.98
CA ASP A 89 -15.24 2.27 -6.44
C ASP A 89 -15.48 0.85 -6.97
N ASN A 90 -16.16 0.01 -6.21
CA ASN A 90 -16.37 -1.42 -6.47
C ASN A 90 -15.11 -2.31 -6.37
N VAL A 91 -13.95 -1.73 -6.16
CA VAL A 91 -12.68 -2.49 -6.09
C VAL A 91 -12.22 -2.67 -4.65
N PHE A 92 -12.45 -1.66 -3.81
CA PHE A 92 -12.03 -1.64 -2.41
C PHE A 92 -13.21 -1.49 -1.47
N SER A 93 -13.61 -2.60 -0.88
CA SER A 93 -14.66 -2.66 0.14
C SER A 93 -14.08 -2.94 1.53
N PHE A 94 -13.00 -2.26 1.88
CA PHE A 94 -12.28 -2.44 3.13
C PHE A 94 -12.24 -1.13 3.92
N PHE A 95 -12.93 -1.10 5.06
CA PHE A 95 -13.19 0.13 5.82
C PHE A 95 -12.55 0.07 7.19
N ASN A 96 -11.86 1.13 7.57
CA ASN A 96 -11.26 1.31 8.89
C ASN A 96 -12.34 1.77 9.88
N LEU A 97 -12.70 0.93 10.84
CA LEU A 97 -13.71 1.21 11.87
C LEU A 97 -13.15 1.92 13.09
N GLY A 98 -11.84 1.96 13.27
CA GLY A 98 -11.20 2.63 14.39
C GLY A 98 -10.38 1.70 15.27
N TYR A 99 -9.76 2.30 16.29
CA TYR A 99 -8.89 1.64 17.25
C TYR A 99 -9.51 1.62 18.64
N THR A 100 -9.26 0.55 19.38
CA THR A 100 -9.53 0.50 20.82
C THR A 100 -8.33 -0.03 21.60
N LYS A 101 -8.02 0.63 22.71
CA LYS A 101 -6.99 0.20 23.63
C LYS A 101 -7.50 -0.87 24.59
N GLU A 102 -8.80 -0.82 24.90
CA GLU A 102 -9.47 -1.71 25.85
C GLU A 102 -10.46 -2.61 25.13
N LYS A 103 -10.81 -3.76 25.72
CA LYS A 103 -11.89 -4.60 25.22
C LYS A 103 -13.18 -3.78 25.18
N LYS A 104 -13.86 -3.74 24.02
CA LYS A 104 -15.05 -2.90 23.81
C LYS A 104 -15.98 -3.51 22.80
N THR A 105 -17.28 -3.34 23.00
CA THR A 105 -18.30 -3.64 22.01
C THR A 105 -18.37 -2.52 20.97
N PHE A 106 -18.27 -2.85 19.70
CA PHE A 106 -18.56 -1.94 18.60
C PHE A 106 -19.97 -2.19 18.09
N ASN A 107 -20.83 -1.19 18.19
CA ASN A 107 -22.13 -1.12 17.55
C ASN A 107 -21.96 -0.38 16.22
N ILE A 108 -22.16 -1.08 15.13
CA ILE A 108 -21.83 -0.62 13.79
C ILE A 108 -23.11 -0.51 12.98
N HIS A 109 -23.41 0.71 12.50
CA HIS A 109 -24.50 0.97 11.57
C HIS A 109 -23.91 1.32 10.22
N VAL A 110 -24.23 0.56 9.21
CA VAL A 110 -23.80 0.79 7.83
C VAL A 110 -25.01 1.30 7.06
N SER A 111 -24.88 2.45 6.42
CA SER A 111 -25.94 3.08 5.62
C SER A 111 -25.46 3.29 4.19
N PHE A 112 -26.32 2.96 3.25
CA PHE A 112 -26.15 3.22 1.82
C PHE A 112 -27.15 4.29 1.41
N PRO A 113 -26.84 5.15 0.41
CA PRO A 113 -27.70 6.26 0.02
C PRO A 113 -29.12 5.86 -0.34
N GLU A 114 -30.06 6.80 -0.22
CA GLU A 114 -31.45 6.67 -0.70
C GLU A 114 -31.48 6.14 -2.13
N ASN A 115 -32.53 5.37 -2.45
CA ASN A 115 -32.73 4.72 -3.76
C ASN A 115 -31.56 3.79 -4.20
N SER A 116 -30.63 3.43 -3.32
CA SER A 116 -29.61 2.45 -3.65
C SER A 116 -30.18 1.03 -3.51
N GLN A 117 -29.77 0.16 -4.43
CA GLN A 117 -29.87 -1.29 -4.27
C GLN A 117 -28.46 -1.83 -4.20
N VAL A 118 -28.12 -2.42 -3.07
CA VAL A 118 -26.76 -2.86 -2.79
C VAL A 118 -26.80 -4.33 -2.41
N SER A 119 -25.91 -5.11 -3.00
CA SER A 119 -25.72 -6.51 -2.66
C SER A 119 -24.27 -6.80 -2.30
N PHE A 120 -24.05 -7.68 -1.36
CA PHE A 120 -22.73 -8.12 -0.90
C PHE A 120 -22.83 -9.47 -0.19
N GLU A 121 -21.74 -10.19 -0.15
CA GLU A 121 -21.63 -11.40 0.67
C GLU A 121 -21.51 -11.02 2.15
N SER A 122 -21.75 -11.98 3.04
CA SER A 122 -21.59 -11.78 4.49
C SER A 122 -20.27 -11.10 4.80
N PRO A 123 -20.28 -9.91 5.44
CA PRO A 123 -19.04 -9.16 5.69
C PRO A 123 -18.15 -9.89 6.68
N THR A 124 -16.88 -9.56 6.63
CA THR A 124 -15.89 -10.03 7.59
C THR A 124 -15.33 -8.85 8.37
N PHE A 125 -15.33 -8.98 9.69
CA PHE A 125 -14.63 -8.04 10.56
C PHE A 125 -13.26 -8.60 10.88
N TYR A 126 -12.23 -7.76 10.74
CA TYR A 126 -10.84 -8.11 11.05
C TYR A 126 -10.31 -7.20 12.15
N ARG A 127 -9.53 -7.76 13.03
CA ARG A 127 -8.67 -6.98 13.92
C ARG A 127 -7.21 -7.06 13.46
N LEU A 128 -6.51 -5.95 13.56
CA LEU A 128 -5.07 -5.92 13.63
C LEU A 128 -4.69 -5.82 15.11
N ASP A 129 -3.95 -6.79 15.62
CA ASP A 129 -3.33 -6.72 16.96
C ASP A 129 -2.18 -5.71 16.91
N THR A 130 -2.45 -4.50 17.41
CA THR A 130 -1.50 -3.39 17.32
C THR A 130 -0.30 -3.56 18.23
N LYS A 131 -0.40 -4.36 19.29
CA LYS A 131 0.72 -4.67 20.17
C LYS A 131 1.74 -5.54 19.44
N THR A 132 1.29 -6.68 18.92
CA THR A 132 2.12 -7.61 18.15
C THR A 132 2.69 -6.94 16.89
N PHE A 133 1.90 -6.12 16.21
CA PHE A 133 2.36 -5.33 15.07
C PHE A 133 3.48 -4.35 15.45
N THR A 134 3.32 -3.65 16.58
CA THR A 134 4.33 -2.69 17.07
C THR A 134 5.64 -3.39 17.43
N GLU A 135 5.57 -4.58 18.03
CA GLU A 135 6.75 -5.39 18.35
C GLU A 135 7.53 -5.77 17.08
N ALA A 136 6.85 -6.14 16.01
CA ALA A 136 7.50 -6.43 14.73
C ALA A 136 8.14 -5.17 14.12
N ILE A 137 7.46 -4.03 14.15
CA ILE A 137 8.00 -2.76 13.66
C ILE A 137 9.25 -2.33 14.46
N GLN A 138 9.27 -2.55 15.77
CA GLN A 138 10.45 -2.27 16.59
C GLN A 138 11.64 -3.14 16.15
N LYS A 139 11.43 -4.44 15.94
CA LYS A 139 12.48 -5.33 15.44
C LYS A 139 13.01 -4.91 14.06
N ILE A 140 12.15 -4.39 13.18
CA ILE A 140 12.59 -3.84 11.89
C ILE A 140 13.45 -2.58 12.13
N LYS A 141 13.06 -1.70 13.06
CA LYS A 141 13.82 -0.48 13.38
C LYS A 141 15.17 -0.74 14.03
N GLU A 142 15.33 -1.85 14.71
CA GLU A 142 16.62 -2.27 15.32
C GLU A 142 17.62 -2.79 14.28
N GLN A 143 17.21 -2.97 13.02
CA GLN A 143 18.12 -3.39 11.96
C GLN A 143 19.21 -2.33 11.75
N PRO A 144 20.49 -2.74 11.67
CA PRO A 144 21.63 -1.84 11.56
C PRO A 144 21.77 -1.25 10.15
N VAL A 145 20.73 -0.57 9.71
CA VAL A 145 20.66 0.06 8.39
C VAL A 145 20.32 1.53 8.54
N THR A 146 21.16 2.41 7.99
CA THR A 146 20.90 3.84 7.95
C THR A 146 20.77 4.32 6.51
N VAL A 147 19.79 5.18 6.25
CA VAL A 147 19.46 5.69 4.91
C VAL A 147 19.59 7.20 4.89
N SER A 148 20.18 7.72 3.83
CA SER A 148 20.17 9.14 3.50
C SER A 148 19.92 9.33 2.00
N THR A 149 19.33 10.46 1.63
CA THR A 149 19.02 10.77 0.25
C THR A 149 19.70 12.07 -0.17
N SER A 150 20.17 12.14 -1.41
CA SER A 150 20.66 13.37 -2.01
C SER A 150 20.41 13.37 -3.51
N LYS A 151 19.67 14.36 -4.00
CA LYS A 151 19.26 14.49 -5.42
C LYS A 151 18.58 13.20 -5.90
N ASN A 152 19.14 12.53 -6.91
CA ASN A 152 18.66 11.29 -7.49
C ASN A 152 19.35 10.03 -6.92
N LYS A 153 19.94 10.12 -5.72
CA LYS A 153 20.67 9.03 -5.08
C LYS A 153 20.11 8.71 -3.71
N VAL A 154 20.13 7.42 -3.36
CA VAL A 154 19.85 6.90 -2.03
C VAL A 154 21.13 6.21 -1.54
N PHE A 155 21.60 6.61 -0.39
CA PHE A 155 22.79 6.03 0.27
C PHE A 155 22.32 5.21 1.46
N THR A 156 22.72 3.96 1.51
CA THR A 156 22.34 3.03 2.57
C THR A 156 23.60 2.42 3.16
N ARG A 157 23.86 2.65 4.45
CA ARG A 157 24.92 1.98 5.19
C ARG A 157 24.33 0.82 5.97
N TYR A 158 25.04 -0.29 5.99
CA TYR A 158 24.61 -1.49 6.69
C TYR A 158 25.77 -2.13 7.48
N ASP A 159 25.40 -2.89 8.53
CA ASP A 159 26.31 -3.73 9.33
C ASP A 159 25.58 -5.03 9.67
N VAL A 160 25.71 -6.05 8.82
CA VAL A 160 24.94 -7.29 8.93
C VAL A 160 25.81 -8.47 9.38
N LYS A 161 25.23 -9.33 10.24
CA LYS A 161 25.94 -10.46 10.83
C LYS A 161 26.03 -11.69 9.93
N GLN A 162 25.24 -11.73 8.86
CA GLN A 162 25.17 -12.82 7.88
C GLN A 162 24.79 -12.27 6.51
N ASP A 163 24.99 -13.07 5.46
CA ASP A 163 24.52 -12.74 4.12
C ASP A 163 23.01 -12.55 4.15
N THR A 164 22.53 -11.45 3.59
CA THR A 164 21.13 -11.05 3.63
C THR A 164 20.73 -10.19 2.43
N SER A 165 19.47 -9.79 2.38
CA SER A 165 18.98 -8.83 1.40
C SER A 165 18.53 -7.55 2.10
N ILE A 166 18.88 -6.40 1.55
CA ILE A 166 18.33 -5.12 1.96
C ILE A 166 17.14 -4.80 1.05
N PHE A 167 15.99 -4.65 1.67
CA PHE A 167 14.74 -4.33 0.99
C PHE A 167 14.51 -2.82 0.98
N PHE A 168 14.11 -2.30 -0.18
CA PHE A 168 13.79 -0.89 -0.39
C PHE A 168 12.31 -0.74 -0.75
N THR A 169 11.58 0.07 0.01
CA THR A 169 10.18 0.44 -0.31
C THR A 169 10.11 1.46 -1.46
N ILE A 170 10.96 1.27 -2.44
CA ILE A 170 11.04 2.08 -3.65
C ILE A 170 10.52 1.22 -4.81
N PRO A 171 9.59 1.70 -5.64
CA PRO A 171 9.12 0.98 -6.81
C PRO A 171 10.27 0.55 -7.72
N TYR A 172 10.22 -0.71 -8.16
CA TYR A 172 11.19 -1.24 -9.11
C TYR A 172 11.01 -0.56 -10.47
N ASP A 173 12.12 -0.02 -10.98
CA ASP A 173 12.20 0.51 -12.34
C ASP A 173 13.58 0.18 -12.94
N LYS A 174 13.61 -0.07 -14.25
CA LYS A 174 14.85 -0.39 -14.99
C LYS A 174 15.86 0.77 -15.00
N GLY A 175 15.43 1.98 -14.69
CA GLY A 175 16.28 3.17 -14.57
C GLY A 175 17.13 3.19 -13.30
N TRP A 176 16.84 2.33 -12.31
CA TRP A 176 17.66 2.21 -11.11
C TRP A 176 18.95 1.42 -11.37
N SER A 177 20.02 1.89 -10.80
CA SER A 177 21.33 1.21 -10.71
C SER A 177 21.76 1.17 -9.25
N ALA A 178 22.28 0.01 -8.81
CA ALA A 178 22.84 -0.15 -7.47
C ALA A 178 24.35 -0.35 -7.53
N TYR A 179 25.05 0.24 -6.55
CA TYR A 179 26.48 0.10 -6.37
C TYR A 179 26.76 -0.22 -4.92
N GLN A 180 27.57 -1.26 -4.68
CA GLN A 180 28.10 -1.60 -3.35
C GLN A 180 29.56 -1.20 -3.32
N ASP A 181 29.92 -0.28 -2.45
CA ASP A 181 31.29 0.24 -2.30
C ASP A 181 31.93 0.64 -3.65
N GLY A 182 31.11 1.24 -4.53
CA GLY A 182 31.50 1.69 -5.86
C GLY A 182 31.41 0.63 -6.98
N LYS A 183 31.21 -0.65 -6.67
CA LYS A 183 31.03 -1.72 -7.65
C LYS A 183 29.54 -1.90 -7.99
N LYS A 184 29.22 -1.97 -9.28
CA LYS A 184 27.83 -2.18 -9.73
C LYS A 184 27.34 -3.57 -9.31
N ILE A 185 26.15 -3.64 -8.72
CA ILE A 185 25.50 -4.86 -8.28
C ILE A 185 24.09 -4.97 -8.84
N LYS A 186 23.52 -6.16 -8.76
CA LYS A 186 22.19 -6.45 -9.31
C LYS A 186 21.12 -5.95 -8.35
N ILE A 187 20.08 -5.32 -8.90
CA ILE A 187 18.81 -5.06 -8.23
C ILE A 187 17.86 -6.20 -8.58
N ASN A 188 17.25 -6.81 -7.58
CA ASN A 188 16.21 -7.82 -7.76
C ASN A 188 14.84 -7.19 -7.41
N GLN A 189 13.81 -7.59 -8.15
CA GLN A 189 12.44 -7.23 -7.81
C GLN A 189 11.96 -8.07 -6.62
N ALA A 190 11.23 -7.45 -5.70
CA ALA A 190 10.66 -8.09 -4.53
C ALA A 190 9.23 -7.63 -4.30
N GLN A 191 8.38 -8.48 -3.70
CA GLN A 191 6.99 -8.17 -3.37
C GLN A 191 6.24 -7.50 -4.54
N THR A 192 6.34 -8.11 -5.71
CA THR A 192 5.68 -7.72 -6.97
C THR A 192 6.03 -6.33 -7.53
N GLY A 193 6.57 -5.40 -6.73
CA GLY A 193 6.78 -4.02 -7.21
C GLY A 193 7.93 -3.25 -6.56
N PHE A 194 8.60 -3.80 -5.55
CA PHE A 194 9.69 -3.14 -4.84
C PHE A 194 11.06 -3.67 -5.25
N MET A 195 12.12 -3.10 -4.68
CA MET A 195 13.50 -3.49 -4.96
C MET A 195 14.16 -4.15 -3.75
N LYS A 196 15.03 -5.12 -4.01
CA LYS A 196 15.99 -5.63 -3.03
C LYS A 196 17.39 -5.77 -3.64
N VAL A 197 18.37 -5.70 -2.77
CA VAL A 197 19.78 -5.88 -3.10
C VAL A 197 20.36 -6.89 -2.12
N ASP A 198 21.01 -7.93 -2.63
CA ASP A 198 21.67 -8.93 -1.80
C ASP A 198 23.04 -8.41 -1.38
N VAL A 199 23.35 -8.54 -0.10
CA VAL A 199 24.59 -8.08 0.51
C VAL A 199 25.28 -9.18 1.32
N PRO A 200 26.61 -9.26 1.28
CA PRO A 200 27.34 -10.19 2.10
C PRO A 200 27.38 -9.71 3.56
N LYS A 201 27.70 -10.65 4.46
CA LYS A 201 28.03 -10.36 5.86
C LYS A 201 29.07 -9.26 5.97
N GLY A 202 28.89 -8.38 6.96
CA GLY A 202 29.83 -7.29 7.27
C GLY A 202 29.23 -5.91 7.09
N LYS A 203 30.10 -4.92 6.99
CA LYS A 203 29.75 -3.50 6.80
C LYS A 203 29.93 -3.12 5.34
N GLY A 204 29.03 -2.27 4.85
CA GLY A 204 29.15 -1.74 3.51
C GLY A 204 28.21 -0.57 3.25
N THR A 205 28.33 -0.02 2.06
CA THR A 205 27.46 1.07 1.59
C THR A 205 26.85 0.70 0.25
N ILE A 206 25.52 0.80 0.15
CA ILE A 206 24.81 0.71 -1.11
C ILE A 206 24.45 2.12 -1.56
N THR A 207 24.74 2.42 -2.82
CA THR A 207 24.27 3.63 -3.49
C THR A 207 23.31 3.24 -4.59
N LEU A 208 22.05 3.65 -4.47
CA LEU A 208 21.09 3.59 -5.58
C LEU A 208 21.11 4.92 -6.34
N SER A 209 21.10 4.85 -7.67
CA SER A 209 21.04 6.01 -8.55
C SER A 209 19.98 5.80 -9.64
N PHE A 210 19.15 6.79 -9.87
CA PHE A 210 18.06 6.71 -10.83
C PHE A 210 18.31 7.60 -12.05
N ILE A 211 18.21 7.00 -13.23
CA ILE A 211 18.20 7.70 -14.52
C ILE A 211 17.01 7.14 -15.32
N PRO A 212 16.00 7.95 -15.65
CA PRO A 212 14.85 7.46 -16.43
C PRO A 212 15.26 6.82 -17.74
N ASN A 213 14.58 5.73 -18.10
CA ASN A 213 14.80 5.07 -19.38
C ASN A 213 14.55 6.06 -20.55
N GLY A 214 15.44 6.04 -21.53
CA GLY A 214 15.37 6.95 -22.68
C GLY A 214 15.94 8.34 -22.45
N PHE A 215 16.18 8.76 -21.17
CA PHE A 215 16.72 10.09 -20.88
C PHE A 215 18.05 10.36 -21.59
N VAL A 216 18.99 9.43 -21.51
CA VAL A 216 20.32 9.58 -22.13
C VAL A 216 20.19 9.65 -23.66
N ILE A 217 19.36 8.78 -24.26
CA ILE A 217 19.13 8.78 -25.72
C ILE A 217 18.47 10.10 -26.13
N GLY A 218 17.43 10.54 -25.42
CA GLY A 218 16.76 11.82 -25.70
C GLY A 218 17.71 13.01 -25.60
N ALA A 219 18.58 13.03 -24.58
CA ALA A 219 19.58 14.08 -24.43
C ALA A 219 20.60 14.10 -25.59
N ILE A 220 21.07 12.93 -26.04
CA ILE A 220 21.96 12.80 -27.20
C ILE A 220 21.25 13.31 -28.46
N CYS A 221 20.01 12.88 -28.73
CA CYS A 221 19.24 13.31 -29.89
C CYS A 221 19.03 14.85 -29.86
N SER A 222 18.67 15.41 -28.70
CA SER A 222 18.48 16.87 -28.56
C SER A 222 19.77 17.63 -28.82
N PHE A 223 20.89 17.17 -28.26
CA PHE A 223 22.19 17.83 -28.47
C PHE A 223 22.63 17.75 -29.92
N THR A 224 22.46 16.59 -30.57
CA THR A 224 22.78 16.39 -31.97
C THR A 224 21.93 17.30 -32.87
N SER A 225 20.63 17.40 -32.60
CA SER A 225 19.73 18.29 -33.35
C SER A 225 20.13 19.76 -33.22
N LEU A 226 20.52 20.20 -32.02
CA LEU A 226 21.02 21.56 -31.79
C LEU A 226 22.31 21.86 -32.56
N LEU A 227 23.24 20.88 -32.62
CA LEU A 227 24.47 21.01 -33.41
C LEU A 227 24.18 21.13 -34.91
N LEU A 228 23.32 20.25 -35.45
CA LEU A 228 22.92 20.28 -36.84
C LEU A 228 22.22 21.59 -37.20
N PHE A 229 21.37 22.10 -36.35
CA PHE A 229 20.71 23.40 -36.50
C PHE A 229 21.71 24.55 -36.50
N GLY A 230 22.70 24.51 -35.61
CA GLY A 230 23.80 25.48 -35.56
C GLY A 230 24.62 25.50 -36.87
N ILE A 231 24.99 24.30 -37.36
CA ILE A 231 25.74 24.14 -38.61
C ILE A 231 24.91 24.65 -39.82
N TYR A 232 23.62 24.31 -39.86
CA TYR A 232 22.71 24.80 -40.91
C TYR A 232 22.65 26.32 -40.94
N ASN A 233 22.45 26.97 -39.80
CA ASN A 233 22.39 28.43 -39.74
C ASN A 233 23.73 29.08 -40.07
N TYR A 234 24.84 28.48 -39.68
CA TYR A 234 26.17 29.01 -40.05
C TYR A 234 26.38 28.94 -41.55
N LYS A 235 26.09 27.80 -42.20
CA LYS A 235 26.18 27.68 -43.68
C LYS A 235 25.25 28.63 -44.39
N ARG A 236 24.00 28.78 -43.94
CA ARG A 236 23.04 29.70 -44.53
C ARG A 236 23.53 31.18 -44.48
N LYS A 237 24.30 31.54 -43.47
CA LYS A 237 24.90 32.89 -43.35
C LYS A 237 26.04 33.09 -44.32
N LEU A 238 26.83 32.04 -44.60
CA LEU A 238 27.93 32.07 -45.57
C LEU A 238 27.45 32.16 -47.03
N TYR A 239 26.28 31.66 -47.36
CA TYR A 239 25.71 31.69 -48.72
C TYR A 239 24.80 32.92 -48.98
N LYS A 240 24.65 33.80 -48.00
CA LYS A 240 23.90 35.09 -48.14
C LYS A 240 24.81 36.30 -48.38
N VAL A 241 26.09 36.11 -48.67
CA VAL A 241 27.05 37.13 -49.08
C VAL A 241 27.18 37.14 -50.60
#